data_5ce8da5cbc55c6e864ac8f6037dde663
#
_entry.id   5ce8da5cbc55c6e864ac8f6037dde663
#
_cell.length_a   1.000
_cell.length_b   1.000
_cell.length_c   1.000
_cell.angle_alpha   90.00
_cell.angle_beta   90.00
_cell.angle_gamma   90.00
#
_symmetry.space_group_name_H-M   'P 1'
#
loop_
_entity.id
_entity.type
_entity.pdbx_description
1 polymer ?
#
loop_
_entity_poly.entity_id
_entity_poly.type
_entity_poly.pdbx_seq_one_letter_code
_entity_poly.pdbx_strand_id
1 'polypeptide(L)'
;MSNNNKYLKYALNAKGELVHIDSVSNGNDCGCVCPACKKPLQAKNNGTHRTHHFAHQPGVDCPTAYESSLHLLAKKKIQEAFYESQVINISFEYKSYCSMNDTCMYMKYGDCAEKTIKSFNLKDYYDKCEQEISYN
;
A
#
# COMPACT_ATOMS: atom_id res chain seq x y z
N MET A 1 -15.22 15.97 -15.47
CA MET A 1 -13.97 16.14 -14.67
C MET A 1 -14.27 15.63 -13.27
N SER A 2 -13.83 14.46 -12.92
CA SER A 2 -13.97 13.94 -11.56
C SER A 2 -12.96 14.68 -10.68
N ASN A 3 -13.45 15.61 -9.86
CA ASN A 3 -12.71 16.14 -8.73
C ASN A 3 -12.53 14.99 -7.72
N ASN A 4 -11.56 14.15 -7.97
CA ASN A 4 -11.12 13.16 -7.01
C ASN A 4 -10.36 13.90 -5.92
N ASN A 5 -11.11 14.53 -5.02
CA ASN A 5 -10.56 15.27 -3.88
C ASN A 5 -9.95 14.24 -2.92
N LYS A 6 -8.70 13.85 -3.23
CA LYS A 6 -7.93 12.87 -2.47
C LYS A 6 -7.47 13.51 -1.17
N TYR A 7 -8.23 13.31 -0.11
CA TYR A 7 -7.88 13.80 1.22
C TYR A 7 -6.74 12.97 1.83
N LEU A 8 -5.68 13.64 2.27
CA LEU A 8 -4.57 13.01 2.97
C LEU A 8 -5.01 12.65 4.40
N LYS A 9 -5.26 11.35 4.65
CA LYS A 9 -5.74 10.83 5.94
C LYS A 9 -4.64 10.35 6.86
N TYR A 10 -3.46 10.07 6.32
CA TYR A 10 -2.33 9.51 7.03
C TYR A 10 -1.08 10.35 6.84
N ALA A 11 -0.31 10.53 7.90
CA ALA A 11 0.95 11.26 7.94
C ALA A 11 1.95 10.52 8.84
N LEU A 12 3.20 10.96 8.85
CA LEU A 12 4.21 10.45 9.78
C LEU A 12 4.29 11.35 11.01
N ASN A 13 4.32 10.76 12.20
CA ASN A 13 4.58 11.48 13.42
C ASN A 13 6.10 11.76 13.62
N ALA A 14 6.48 12.39 14.71
CA ALA A 14 7.87 12.70 15.04
C ALA A 14 8.77 11.45 15.20
N LYS A 15 8.18 10.27 15.45
CA LYS A 15 8.89 8.99 15.53
C LYS A 15 9.00 8.28 14.18
N GLY A 16 8.43 8.86 13.11
CA GLY A 16 8.36 8.23 11.79
C GLY A 16 7.28 7.16 11.64
N GLU A 17 6.33 7.08 12.57
CA GLU A 17 5.22 6.13 12.54
C GLU A 17 4.05 6.72 11.75
N LEU A 18 3.35 5.87 10.99
CA LEU A 18 2.17 6.26 10.25
C LEU A 18 0.97 6.43 11.20
N VAL A 19 0.39 7.63 11.23
CA VAL A 19 -0.73 8.00 12.09
C VAL A 19 -1.92 8.50 11.28
N HIS A 20 -3.13 8.22 11.77
CA HIS A 20 -4.38 8.70 11.15
C HIS A 20 -4.70 10.10 11.65
N ILE A 21 -5.39 10.89 10.83
CA ILE A 21 -5.79 12.29 11.12
C ILE A 21 -6.56 12.45 12.43
N ASP A 22 -7.44 11.50 12.76
CA ASP A 22 -8.26 11.57 13.97
C ASP A 22 -7.52 11.15 15.26
N SER A 23 -6.29 10.66 15.14
CA SER A 23 -5.46 10.23 16.27
C SER A 23 -4.45 11.30 16.74
N VAL A 24 -4.45 12.46 16.11
CA VAL A 24 -3.47 13.53 16.39
C VAL A 24 -4.15 14.83 16.80
N SER A 25 -3.37 15.72 17.44
CA SER A 25 -3.82 17.06 17.82
C SER A 25 -4.14 17.91 16.59
N ASN A 26 -5.10 18.81 16.71
CA ASN A 26 -5.49 19.73 15.65
C ASN A 26 -4.37 20.74 15.35
N GLY A 27 -4.30 21.19 14.14
CA GLY A 27 -3.40 22.26 13.70
C GLY A 27 -1.96 21.80 13.52
N ASN A 28 -1.04 22.71 13.77
CA ASN A 28 0.42 22.45 13.65
C ASN A 28 0.98 21.62 14.81
N ASP A 29 0.26 21.57 15.92
CA ASP A 29 0.67 20.86 17.14
C ASP A 29 0.65 19.34 16.97
N CYS A 30 0.13 18.84 15.84
CA CYS A 30 0.21 17.42 15.52
C CYS A 30 1.66 16.92 15.36
N GLY A 31 2.63 17.79 15.07
CA GLY A 31 4.03 17.43 14.83
C GLY A 31 4.23 16.46 13.66
N CYS A 32 3.25 16.42 12.73
CA CYS A 32 3.24 15.47 11.63
C CYS A 32 3.93 16.00 10.38
N VAL A 33 4.53 15.09 9.62
CA VAL A 33 5.20 15.40 8.36
C VAL A 33 4.62 14.57 7.20
N CYS A 34 4.73 15.11 6.01
CA CYS A 34 4.30 14.44 4.79
C CYS A 34 5.16 13.18 4.52
N PRO A 35 4.56 12.03 4.23
CA PRO A 35 5.31 10.82 3.88
C PRO A 35 6.22 10.99 2.64
N ALA A 36 5.80 11.81 1.68
CA ALA A 36 6.54 12.06 0.44
C ALA A 36 7.64 13.12 0.60
N CYS A 37 7.26 14.38 0.86
CA CYS A 37 8.20 15.51 0.85
C CYS A 37 8.83 15.82 2.21
N LYS A 38 8.44 15.12 3.27
CA LYS A 38 8.92 15.29 4.66
C LYS A 38 8.68 16.67 5.28
N LYS A 39 7.95 17.55 4.58
CA LYS A 39 7.60 18.88 5.11
C LYS A 39 6.49 18.79 6.17
N PRO A 40 6.46 19.71 7.13
CA PRO A 40 5.42 19.75 8.15
C PRO A 40 4.01 19.86 7.57
N LEU A 41 3.09 19.17 8.21
CA LEU A 41 1.67 19.18 7.88
C LEU A 41 0.86 19.84 9.00
N GLN A 42 -0.30 20.36 8.62
CA GLN A 42 -1.32 20.85 9.52
C GLN A 42 -2.48 19.85 9.58
N ALA A 43 -2.87 19.41 10.76
CA ALA A 43 -4.03 18.56 10.95
C ALA A 43 -5.32 19.41 10.96
N LYS A 44 -6.23 19.13 10.03
CA LYS A 44 -7.56 19.76 9.93
C LYS A 44 -8.60 18.74 10.36
N ASN A 45 -8.70 18.51 11.66
CA ASN A 45 -9.58 17.52 12.28
C ASN A 45 -10.49 18.11 13.36
N ASN A 46 -10.71 19.42 13.33
CA ASN A 46 -11.64 20.08 14.21
C ASN A 46 -12.96 20.38 13.47
N GLY A 47 -14.08 19.93 14.04
CA GLY A 47 -15.43 20.18 13.50
C GLY A 47 -16.05 18.95 12.82
N THR A 48 -17.35 19.07 12.55
CA THR A 48 -18.18 17.95 12.02
C THR A 48 -18.60 18.12 10.56
N HIS A 49 -18.38 19.31 9.98
CA HIS A 49 -18.90 19.61 8.65
C HIS A 49 -17.91 19.37 7.50
N ARG A 50 -16.63 19.31 7.79
CA ARG A 50 -15.61 19.10 6.78
C ARG A 50 -14.86 17.78 7.00
N THR A 51 -14.52 17.13 5.91
CA THR A 51 -13.70 15.91 5.95
C THR A 51 -12.36 16.19 6.61
N HIS A 52 -12.05 15.49 7.68
CA HIS A 52 -10.75 15.58 8.36
C HIS A 52 -9.63 15.15 7.43
N HIS A 53 -8.56 15.93 7.38
CA HIS A 53 -7.40 15.66 6.53
C HIS A 53 -6.15 16.41 7.00
N PHE A 54 -5.00 15.94 6.57
CA PHE A 54 -3.76 16.70 6.66
C PHE A 54 -3.60 17.63 5.46
N ALA A 55 -3.10 18.83 5.70
CA ALA A 55 -2.82 19.80 4.67
C ALA A 55 -1.36 20.27 4.77
N HIS A 56 -0.74 20.51 3.63
CA HIS A 56 0.54 21.21 3.59
C HIS A 56 0.40 22.68 3.95
N GLN A 57 1.49 23.28 4.41
CA GLN A 57 1.54 24.73 4.60
C GLN A 57 1.37 25.45 3.25
N PRO A 58 0.86 26.69 3.25
CA PRO A 58 0.72 27.47 2.04
C PRO A 58 2.03 27.53 1.23
N GLY A 59 1.94 27.38 -0.08
CA GLY A 59 3.10 27.39 -0.98
C GLY A 59 3.86 26.07 -1.11
N VAL A 60 3.44 25.01 -0.44
CA VAL A 60 4.01 23.67 -0.62
C VAL A 60 3.14 22.87 -1.57
N ASP A 61 3.66 22.55 -2.74
CA ASP A 61 3.06 21.61 -3.68
C ASP A 61 3.72 20.22 -3.53
N CYS A 62 2.89 19.20 -3.34
CA CYS A 62 3.35 17.82 -3.20
C CYS A 62 2.30 16.86 -3.79
N PRO A 63 2.32 16.66 -5.11
CA PRO A 63 1.30 15.87 -5.81
C PRO A 63 1.29 14.39 -5.41
N THR A 64 2.39 13.88 -4.91
CA THR A 64 2.55 12.46 -4.53
C THR A 64 2.21 12.16 -3.07
N ALA A 65 1.84 13.15 -2.25
CA ALA A 65 1.58 12.98 -0.82
C ALA A 65 0.52 11.91 -0.52
N TYR A 66 -0.59 11.94 -1.25
CA TYR A 66 -1.68 10.98 -1.09
C TYR A 66 -1.25 9.56 -1.44
N GLU A 67 -0.62 9.36 -2.58
CA GLU A 67 -0.14 8.07 -3.05
C GLU A 67 0.91 7.47 -2.11
N SER A 68 1.88 8.27 -1.67
CA SER A 68 2.90 7.85 -0.71
C SER A 68 2.29 7.42 0.62
N SER A 69 1.27 8.13 1.11
CA SER A 69 0.58 7.78 2.35
C SER A 69 -0.18 6.45 2.23
N LEU A 70 -0.84 6.19 1.09
CA LEU A 70 -1.52 4.91 0.83
C LEU A 70 -0.52 3.76 0.71
N HIS A 71 0.62 3.99 0.07
CA HIS A 71 1.67 2.98 -0.06
C HIS A 71 2.20 2.54 1.32
N LEU A 72 2.49 3.51 2.21
CA LEU A 72 2.91 3.19 3.58
C LEU A 72 1.81 2.49 4.39
N LEU A 73 0.55 2.89 4.21
CA LEU A 73 -0.58 2.22 4.85
C LEU A 73 -0.71 0.77 4.39
N ALA A 74 -0.57 0.51 3.09
CA ALA A 74 -0.61 -0.83 2.53
C ALA A 74 0.52 -1.71 3.09
N LYS A 75 1.75 -1.21 3.14
CA LYS A 75 2.90 -1.92 3.74
C LYS A 75 2.62 -2.28 5.20
N LYS A 76 2.12 -1.32 5.99
CA LYS A 76 1.76 -1.52 7.39
C LYS A 76 0.67 -2.60 7.55
N LYS A 77 -0.40 -2.52 6.73
CA LYS A 77 -1.50 -3.48 6.79
C LYS A 77 -1.10 -4.89 6.37
N ILE A 78 -0.24 -5.02 5.37
CA ILE A 78 0.30 -6.33 4.97
C ILE A 78 1.15 -6.93 6.10
N GLN A 79 1.99 -6.12 6.74
CA GLN A 79 2.81 -6.57 7.85
C GLN A 79 1.96 -6.98 9.06
N GLU A 80 0.98 -6.17 9.45
CA GLU A 80 0.01 -6.49 10.51
C GLU A 80 -0.70 -7.83 10.21
N ALA A 81 -1.26 -7.96 9.01
CA ALA A 81 -1.95 -9.18 8.59
C ALA A 81 -1.02 -10.41 8.60
N PHE A 82 0.25 -10.25 8.23
CA PHE A 82 1.23 -11.33 8.27
C PHE A 82 1.45 -11.85 9.69
N TYR A 83 1.56 -10.98 10.70
CA TYR A 83 1.80 -11.40 12.08
C TYR A 83 0.52 -11.80 12.82
N GLU A 84 -0.63 -11.23 12.48
CA GLU A 84 -1.91 -11.54 13.13
C GLU A 84 -2.58 -12.79 12.57
N SER A 85 -2.35 -13.13 11.30
CA SER A 85 -2.98 -14.26 10.62
C SER A 85 -2.11 -15.51 10.70
N GLN A 86 -2.75 -16.66 10.88
CA GLN A 86 -2.08 -17.97 10.80
C GLN A 86 -1.88 -18.43 9.35
N VAL A 87 -2.72 -17.94 8.44
CA VAL A 87 -2.72 -18.32 7.03
C VAL A 87 -2.80 -17.08 6.17
N ILE A 88 -1.89 -16.94 5.23
CA ILE A 88 -1.92 -15.91 4.18
C ILE A 88 -1.76 -16.59 2.84
N ASN A 89 -2.88 -16.78 2.16
CA ASN A 89 -2.89 -17.40 0.84
C ASN A 89 -2.63 -16.37 -0.25
N ILE A 90 -1.64 -16.67 -1.08
CA ILE A 90 -1.42 -15.98 -2.36
C ILE A 90 -1.83 -16.92 -3.49
N SER A 91 -2.61 -16.38 -4.41
CA SER A 91 -3.03 -17.08 -5.63
C SER A 91 -2.54 -16.33 -6.86
N PHE A 92 -2.03 -17.06 -7.82
CA PHE A 92 -1.64 -16.50 -9.11
C PHE A 92 -2.03 -17.41 -10.25
N GLU A 93 -2.33 -16.80 -11.36
CA GLU A 93 -2.66 -17.48 -12.61
C GLU A 93 -1.38 -17.62 -13.45
N TYR A 94 -1.16 -18.78 -13.98
CA TYR A 94 -0.10 -19.04 -14.94
C TYR A 94 -0.57 -19.96 -16.05
N LYS A 95 0.14 -19.93 -17.18
CA LYS A 95 -0.11 -20.86 -18.28
C LYS A 95 0.60 -22.18 -17.97
N SER A 96 -0.16 -23.27 -17.94
CA SER A 96 0.39 -24.61 -17.87
C SER A 96 0.28 -25.30 -19.22
N TYR A 97 1.34 -25.97 -19.62
CA TYR A 97 1.39 -26.75 -20.86
C TYR A 97 1.28 -28.23 -20.54
N CYS A 98 0.67 -28.99 -21.43
CA CYS A 98 0.64 -30.44 -21.25
C CYS A 98 2.06 -31.05 -21.31
N SER A 99 2.22 -32.22 -20.72
CA SER A 99 3.51 -32.94 -20.71
C SER A 99 4.07 -33.29 -22.10
N MET A 100 3.22 -33.23 -23.11
CA MET A 100 3.55 -33.52 -24.52
C MET A 100 3.86 -32.28 -25.35
N ASN A 101 4.08 -31.11 -24.74
CA ASN A 101 4.25 -29.86 -25.46
C ASN A 101 5.38 -29.87 -26.51
N ASP A 102 6.49 -30.55 -26.24
CA ASP A 102 7.65 -30.61 -27.14
C ASP A 102 7.41 -31.47 -28.39
N THR A 103 6.46 -32.42 -28.32
CA THR A 103 6.14 -33.37 -29.41
C THR A 103 4.76 -33.18 -30.00
N CYS A 104 3.96 -32.28 -29.46
CA CYS A 104 2.59 -32.06 -29.84
C CYS A 104 2.49 -31.27 -31.16
N MET A 105 1.87 -31.86 -32.18
CA MET A 105 1.64 -31.18 -33.47
C MET A 105 0.76 -29.94 -33.35
N TYR A 106 -0.14 -29.88 -32.38
CA TYR A 106 -1.04 -28.75 -32.19
C TYR A 106 -0.34 -27.50 -31.73
N MET A 107 0.84 -27.62 -31.07
CA MET A 107 1.66 -26.48 -30.70
C MET A 107 2.17 -25.65 -31.90
N LYS A 108 2.22 -26.22 -33.08
CA LYS A 108 2.56 -25.52 -34.32
C LYS A 108 1.45 -24.59 -34.82
N TYR A 109 0.21 -24.84 -34.42
CA TYR A 109 -0.98 -24.18 -34.95
C TYR A 109 -1.72 -23.32 -33.93
N GLY A 110 -1.36 -23.34 -32.68
CA GLY A 110 -2.03 -22.55 -31.64
C GLY A 110 -1.41 -22.69 -30.24
N ASP A 111 -1.80 -21.82 -29.38
CA ASP A 111 -1.42 -21.84 -27.94
C ASP A 111 -2.32 -22.87 -27.23
N CYS A 112 -1.75 -24.00 -26.89
CA CYS A 112 -2.40 -25.13 -26.20
C CYS A 112 -2.31 -25.00 -24.67
N ALA A 113 -1.92 -23.83 -24.17
CA ALA A 113 -1.80 -23.59 -22.74
C ALA A 113 -3.15 -23.40 -22.08
N GLU A 114 -3.35 -24.05 -20.93
CA GLU A 114 -4.48 -23.81 -20.05
C GLU A 114 -4.10 -22.82 -18.97
N LYS A 115 -5.05 -21.98 -18.60
CA LYS A 115 -4.90 -21.12 -17.43
C LYS A 115 -5.11 -21.93 -16.17
N THR A 116 -4.09 -21.95 -15.34
CA THR A 116 -4.10 -22.68 -14.08
C THR A 116 -3.90 -21.71 -12.94
N ILE A 117 -4.68 -21.87 -11.87
CA ILE A 117 -4.51 -21.09 -10.64
C ILE A 117 -3.76 -21.94 -9.64
N LYS A 118 -2.65 -21.42 -9.13
CA LYS A 118 -1.92 -22.02 -8.03
C LYS A 118 -2.01 -21.14 -6.81
N SER A 119 -2.29 -21.73 -5.67
CA SER A 119 -2.36 -21.06 -4.37
C SER A 119 -1.36 -21.69 -3.40
N PHE A 120 -0.76 -20.87 -2.57
CA PHE A 120 0.08 -21.33 -1.47
C PHE A 120 -0.02 -20.37 -0.28
N ASN A 121 0.21 -20.91 0.91
CA ASN A 121 0.25 -20.13 2.13
C ASN A 121 1.66 -19.58 2.34
N LEU A 122 1.80 -18.26 2.39
CA LEU A 122 3.10 -17.58 2.62
C LEU A 122 3.76 -18.00 3.93
N LYS A 123 2.97 -18.31 4.97
CA LYS A 123 3.47 -18.70 6.28
C LYS A 123 4.22 -20.03 6.28
N ASP A 124 4.01 -20.87 5.27
CA ASP A 124 4.73 -22.15 5.12
C ASP A 124 6.18 -21.94 4.62
N TYR A 125 6.48 -20.77 4.06
CA TYR A 125 7.78 -20.44 3.45
C TYR A 125 8.53 -19.33 4.18
N TYR A 126 7.81 -18.44 4.87
CA TYR A 126 8.36 -17.24 5.49
C TYR A 126 7.86 -17.08 6.92
N ASP A 127 8.76 -16.81 7.84
CA ASP A 127 8.50 -16.54 9.26
C ASP A 127 8.53 -15.04 9.58
N LYS A 128 9.01 -14.21 8.66
CA LYS A 128 9.16 -12.76 8.83
C LYS A 128 8.58 -11.98 7.66
N CYS A 129 8.00 -10.84 7.99
CA CYS A 129 7.58 -9.82 7.04
C CYS A 129 8.17 -8.48 7.46
N GLU A 130 9.14 -7.99 6.70
CA GLU A 130 9.80 -6.70 6.96
C GLU A 130 9.38 -5.69 5.91
N GLN A 131 9.25 -4.43 6.32
CA GLN A 131 9.04 -3.36 5.36
C GLN A 131 10.34 -3.11 4.59
N GLU A 132 10.21 -2.71 3.33
CA GLU A 132 11.33 -2.36 2.48
C GLU A 132 12.24 -1.33 3.17
N ILE A 133 13.50 -1.68 3.36
CA ILE A 133 14.50 -0.80 3.91
C ILE A 133 15.27 -0.18 2.74
N SER A 134 15.22 1.15 2.63
CA SER A 134 16.08 1.85 1.68
C SER A 134 17.52 1.79 2.16
N TYR A 135 18.35 1.06 1.47
CA TYR A 135 19.80 1.13 1.65
C TYR A 135 20.30 2.38 0.91
N ASN A 136 20.78 3.37 1.65
CA ASN A 136 21.52 4.53 1.10
C ASN A 136 22.96 4.14 0.83
#